data_aaad54c278b862b9ac0266487827ca64
#
_entry.id   aaad54c278b862b9ac0266487827ca64
#
_cell.length_a   1.000
_cell.length_b   1.000
_cell.length_c   1.000
_cell.angle_alpha   90.00
_cell.angle_beta   90.00
_cell.angle_gamma   90.00
#
_symmetry.space_group_name_H-M   'P 1'
#
loop_
_entity.id
_entity.type
_entity.pdbx_description
1 polymer ?
#
loop_
_entity_poly.entity_id
_entity_poly.type
_entity_poly.pdbx_seq_one_letter_code
_entity_poly.pdbx_strand_id
1 'polypeptide(L)'
;MRRLTALLLVGACASAGQPPGGPERHVPPAVISVLPDSGQTSVTPKYVQFQFDEVVSDRPAGNGTGLDQLFLISPRTGAPEVSWHRSRITVRPRGGFRPNTAYRITMLPGLADLRGNVRKDTRTIVFSTGPTFPRFSIPGRVFDWAQQRPAIGAYVEGIARRDTMLVYLAATDSLGEFDLGPLDTGTYLVRAVIDQNANRRLDRGEKWDTTTVTISDTRRAIELLAIERDTVAPTFDRIAVTDSVTLQVSFDRVLDPGQPLGTTAFRVQRSDSTPLTIASVQFESVVQRAREARLADSTRRADSVRAASGQPPVRPAPGTIRTPAAPPPRPRSPAPDRTVIVVLAPSTPLAVGQTYRISAHGIRNLLGYSRDISRTFSVPKPVPPDTTKRPPPDSTRRPPAPAARPPG
;
A
#
# COMPACT_ATOMS: atom_id res chain seq x y z
N MET A 1 -85.28 35.56 30.85
CA MET A 1 -84.09 36.11 30.22
C MET A 1 -82.86 35.30 30.60
N ARG A 2 -82.43 34.36 29.77
CA ARG A 2 -81.29 33.47 29.96
C ARG A 2 -80.11 34.08 29.19
N ARG A 3 -79.05 34.50 29.91
CA ARG A 3 -77.79 34.96 29.28
C ARG A 3 -76.89 33.74 29.02
N LEU A 4 -76.59 33.47 27.76
CA LEU A 4 -75.67 32.43 27.31
C LEU A 4 -74.30 33.07 27.28
N THR A 5 -73.39 32.62 28.13
CA THR A 5 -71.98 33.01 28.12
C THR A 5 -71.23 32.05 27.24
N ALA A 6 -70.77 32.52 26.07
CA ALA A 6 -69.92 31.76 25.17
C ALA A 6 -68.47 31.75 25.65
N LEU A 7 -67.96 30.56 25.99
CA LEU A 7 -66.56 30.34 26.37
C LEU A 7 -65.73 30.10 25.13
N LEU A 8 -64.90 31.08 24.76
CA LEU A 8 -63.90 30.98 23.66
C LEU A 8 -62.68 30.17 24.17
N LEU A 9 -62.55 28.91 23.69
CA LEU A 9 -61.34 28.12 23.86
C LEU A 9 -60.30 28.54 22.81
N VAL A 10 -59.28 29.26 23.22
CA VAL A 10 -58.06 29.58 22.42
C VAL A 10 -57.16 28.39 22.49
N GLY A 11 -57.14 27.56 21.44
CA GLY A 11 -56.18 26.48 21.26
C GLY A 11 -54.81 27.02 20.88
N ALA A 12 -53.91 27.14 21.86
CA ALA A 12 -52.48 27.43 21.59
C ALA A 12 -51.82 26.17 21.06
N CYS A 13 -51.64 26.10 19.72
CA CYS A 13 -50.74 25.09 19.12
C CYS A 13 -49.30 25.48 19.43
N ALA A 14 -48.74 24.99 20.53
CA ALA A 14 -47.32 25.00 20.75
C ALA A 14 -46.66 23.96 19.80
N SER A 15 -46.11 24.42 18.68
CA SER A 15 -45.21 23.59 17.89
C SER A 15 -43.92 23.40 18.70
N ALA A 16 -43.69 22.20 19.24
CA ALA A 16 -42.41 21.84 19.81
C ALA A 16 -41.39 21.75 18.65
N GLY A 17 -40.78 22.88 18.33
CA GLY A 17 -39.59 22.90 17.47
C GLY A 17 -38.52 22.04 18.13
N GLN A 18 -37.86 21.19 17.35
CA GLN A 18 -36.68 20.52 17.87
C GLN A 18 -35.72 21.56 18.40
N PRO A 19 -35.20 21.41 19.63
CA PRO A 19 -34.18 22.32 20.16
C PRO A 19 -33.04 22.42 19.18
N PRO A 20 -32.54 23.64 18.86
CA PRO A 20 -31.39 23.77 17.96
C PRO A 20 -30.25 23.00 18.58
N GLY A 21 -29.80 21.94 17.88
CA GLY A 21 -28.61 21.21 18.28
C GLY A 21 -27.44 22.18 18.38
N GLY A 22 -26.58 21.99 19.38
CA GLY A 22 -25.32 22.73 19.44
C GLY A 22 -24.52 22.59 18.16
N PRO A 23 -23.45 23.42 17.95
CA PRO A 23 -22.62 23.34 16.75
C PRO A 23 -22.14 21.93 16.53
N GLU A 24 -22.14 21.50 15.24
CA GLU A 24 -21.68 20.17 14.88
C GLU A 24 -20.21 19.97 15.29
N ARG A 25 -19.98 18.98 16.11
CA ARG A 25 -18.62 18.61 16.53
C ARG A 25 -18.04 17.66 15.47
N HIS A 26 -16.95 18.07 14.82
CA HIS A 26 -16.20 17.30 13.82
C HIS A 26 -14.88 16.74 14.38
N VAL A 27 -14.75 16.67 15.70
CA VAL A 27 -13.55 16.17 16.37
C VAL A 27 -13.77 14.72 16.77
N PRO A 28 -12.88 13.77 16.40
CA PRO A 28 -13.00 12.38 16.79
C PRO A 28 -12.83 12.20 18.32
N PRO A 29 -13.36 11.09 18.89
CA PRO A 29 -13.29 10.83 20.32
C PRO A 29 -11.85 10.75 20.83
N ALA A 30 -11.54 11.45 21.92
CA ALA A 30 -10.23 11.48 22.54
C ALA A 30 -10.15 10.48 23.70
N VAL A 31 -9.01 9.78 23.83
CA VAL A 31 -8.73 8.93 25.01
C VAL A 31 -8.26 9.82 26.15
N ILE A 32 -9.03 9.90 27.24
CA ILE A 32 -8.70 10.71 28.42
C ILE A 32 -7.92 9.95 29.49
N SER A 33 -8.11 8.63 29.59
CA SER A 33 -7.31 7.77 30.48
C SER A 33 -7.29 6.33 30.03
N VAL A 34 -6.26 5.59 30.43
CA VAL A 34 -6.16 4.14 30.22
C VAL A 34 -5.69 3.50 31.53
N LEU A 35 -6.28 2.40 31.91
CA LEU A 35 -5.92 1.63 33.12
C LEU A 35 -5.63 0.17 32.71
N PRO A 36 -4.47 -0.42 33.14
CA PRO A 36 -3.38 0.22 33.88
C PRO A 36 -2.66 1.28 33.05
N ASP A 37 -1.98 2.23 33.72
CA ASP A 37 -1.17 3.23 33.03
C ASP A 37 0.04 2.59 32.34
N SER A 38 0.50 3.27 31.29
CA SER A 38 1.71 2.81 30.59
C SER A 38 2.94 2.95 31.49
N GLY A 39 3.79 1.92 31.47
CA GLY A 39 5.01 1.86 32.28
C GLY A 39 4.83 1.20 33.64
N GLN A 40 3.62 0.83 34.03
CA GLN A 40 3.40 0.11 35.30
C GLN A 40 3.93 -1.33 35.26
N THR A 41 4.54 -1.76 36.36
CA THR A 41 5.02 -3.13 36.58
C THR A 41 4.33 -3.78 37.77
N SER A 42 4.42 -5.12 37.89
CA SER A 42 3.81 -5.91 38.96
C SER A 42 2.29 -5.70 39.08
N VAL A 43 1.61 -5.38 37.98
CA VAL A 43 0.17 -5.18 37.96
C VAL A 43 -0.56 -6.47 37.54
N THR A 44 -1.71 -6.73 38.15
CA THR A 44 -2.56 -7.90 37.86
C THR A 44 -3.94 -7.45 37.37
N PRO A 45 -4.05 -6.80 36.21
CA PRO A 45 -5.33 -6.27 35.76
C PRO A 45 -6.25 -7.40 35.28
N LYS A 46 -7.57 -7.26 35.54
CA LYS A 46 -8.57 -8.14 34.94
C LYS A 46 -8.80 -7.80 33.45
N TYR A 47 -8.65 -6.55 33.11
CA TYR A 47 -8.81 -5.98 31.77
C TYR A 47 -8.00 -4.68 31.66
N VAL A 48 -7.75 -4.23 30.44
CA VAL A 48 -7.29 -2.88 30.15
C VAL A 48 -8.49 -2.03 29.81
N GLN A 49 -8.63 -0.85 30.40
CA GLN A 49 -9.76 0.04 30.21
C GLN A 49 -9.30 1.30 29.49
N PHE A 50 -9.95 1.64 28.39
CA PHE A 50 -9.84 2.92 27.70
C PHE A 50 -11.06 3.76 28.02
N GLN A 51 -10.85 4.99 28.54
CA GLN A 51 -11.89 5.95 28.81
C GLN A 51 -11.81 7.08 27.77
N PHE A 52 -12.94 7.41 27.18
CA PHE A 52 -13.08 8.47 26.17
C PHE A 52 -13.84 9.67 26.73
N ASP A 53 -13.61 10.84 26.12
CA ASP A 53 -14.26 12.11 26.45
C ASP A 53 -15.73 12.14 26.04
N GLU A 54 -16.16 11.24 25.17
CA GLU A 54 -17.53 11.13 24.67
C GLU A 54 -17.96 9.68 24.42
N VAL A 55 -19.21 9.48 24.03
CA VAL A 55 -19.74 8.17 23.67
C VAL A 55 -19.14 7.74 22.32
N VAL A 56 -18.53 6.58 22.30
CA VAL A 56 -17.99 5.97 21.09
C VAL A 56 -18.96 4.95 20.51
N SER A 57 -18.88 4.72 19.20
CA SER A 57 -19.67 3.71 18.51
C SER A 57 -19.18 2.31 18.86
N ASP A 58 -20.10 1.36 19.01
CA ASP A 58 -19.80 -0.08 19.08
C ASP A 58 -19.44 -0.67 17.70
N ARG A 59 -19.60 0.10 16.64
CA ARG A 59 -19.28 -0.27 15.27
C ARG A 59 -18.12 0.58 14.76
N PRO A 60 -16.93 -0.02 14.52
CA PRO A 60 -15.81 0.67 13.91
C PRO A 60 -16.17 1.23 12.53
N ALA A 61 -15.51 2.31 12.14
CA ALA A 61 -15.58 2.80 10.78
C ALA A 61 -14.84 1.84 9.83
N GLY A 62 -15.52 1.37 8.79
CA GLY A 62 -14.95 0.47 7.79
C GLY A 62 -15.84 -0.77 7.54
N ASN A 63 -15.34 -1.70 6.76
CA ASN A 63 -16.08 -2.82 6.17
C ASN A 63 -16.50 -3.91 7.19
N GLY A 64 -17.36 -3.59 8.16
CA GLY A 64 -18.01 -4.59 8.99
C GLY A 64 -17.13 -5.31 10.02
N THR A 65 -15.96 -4.78 10.34
CA THR A 65 -15.08 -5.32 11.38
C THR A 65 -15.65 -5.03 12.77
N GLY A 66 -15.55 -6.00 13.69
CA GLY A 66 -15.95 -5.81 15.08
C GLY A 66 -14.95 -4.94 15.87
N LEU A 67 -15.36 -4.45 17.06
CA LEU A 67 -14.48 -3.70 17.95
C LEU A 67 -13.19 -4.46 18.33
N ASP A 68 -13.25 -5.79 18.39
CA ASP A 68 -12.11 -6.66 18.66
C ASP A 68 -10.98 -6.50 17.64
N GLN A 69 -11.32 -6.14 16.40
CA GLN A 69 -10.35 -5.88 15.34
C GLN A 69 -9.57 -4.57 15.52
N LEU A 70 -10.08 -3.65 16.33
CA LEU A 70 -9.36 -2.41 16.65
C LEU A 70 -8.28 -2.59 17.74
N PHE A 71 -8.21 -3.74 18.40
CA PHE A 71 -7.27 -3.94 19.48
C PHE A 71 -6.28 -5.06 19.19
N LEU A 72 -5.00 -4.78 19.36
CA LEU A 72 -3.92 -5.76 19.36
C LEU A 72 -3.43 -5.96 20.78
N ILE A 73 -3.41 -7.21 21.24
CA ILE A 73 -2.79 -7.62 22.50
C ILE A 73 -1.51 -8.39 22.17
N SER A 74 -0.38 -7.91 22.61
CA SER A 74 0.93 -8.53 22.40
C SER A 74 1.65 -8.75 23.73
N PRO A 75 2.09 -9.99 24.06
CA PRO A 75 1.93 -11.20 23.28
C PRO A 75 0.48 -11.69 23.25
N ARG A 76 0.12 -12.38 22.15
CA ARG A 76 -1.20 -12.97 21.95
C ARG A 76 -1.35 -14.26 22.74
N THR A 77 -2.44 -14.38 23.49
CA THR A 77 -2.86 -15.61 24.21
C THR A 77 -4.26 -16.05 23.78
N GLY A 78 -4.71 -15.62 22.60
CA GLY A 78 -6.04 -15.85 22.04
C GLY A 78 -6.60 -14.59 21.37
N ALA A 79 -7.83 -14.65 20.87
CA ALA A 79 -8.53 -13.48 20.38
C ALA A 79 -8.83 -12.51 21.55
N PRO A 80 -8.73 -11.17 21.33
CA PRO A 80 -9.09 -10.21 22.36
C PRO A 80 -10.61 -10.27 22.65
N GLU A 81 -10.95 -10.19 23.93
CA GLU A 81 -12.32 -9.95 24.36
C GLU A 81 -12.49 -8.47 24.63
N VAL A 82 -13.39 -7.84 23.86
CA VAL A 82 -13.65 -6.40 23.94
C VAL A 82 -15.08 -6.18 24.40
N SER A 83 -15.25 -5.37 25.45
CA SER A 83 -16.56 -4.99 25.96
C SER A 83 -16.74 -3.48 25.86
N TRP A 84 -17.87 -3.07 25.30
CA TRP A 84 -18.25 -1.69 25.08
C TRP A 84 -19.21 -1.19 26.14
N HIS A 85 -18.95 -0.01 26.69
CA HIS A 85 -19.76 0.67 27.72
C HIS A 85 -19.84 2.17 27.44
N ARG A 86 -20.49 2.56 26.36
CA ARG A 86 -20.68 3.98 25.92
C ARG A 86 -19.34 4.72 25.70
N SER A 87 -18.85 5.46 26.69
CA SER A 87 -17.57 6.18 26.65
C SER A 87 -16.37 5.37 27.17
N ARG A 88 -16.55 4.08 27.40
CA ARG A 88 -15.53 3.19 27.94
C ARG A 88 -15.46 1.89 27.16
N ILE A 89 -14.26 1.48 26.81
CA ILE A 89 -13.98 0.17 26.20
C ILE A 89 -13.04 -0.59 27.13
N THR A 90 -13.34 -1.84 27.42
CA THR A 90 -12.45 -2.73 28.15
C THR A 90 -11.96 -3.86 27.24
N VAL A 91 -10.68 -4.21 27.36
CA VAL A 91 -10.00 -5.19 26.52
C VAL A 91 -9.22 -6.16 27.38
N ARG A 92 -9.36 -7.46 27.11
CA ARG A 92 -8.57 -8.49 27.78
C ARG A 92 -8.25 -9.64 26.81
N PRO A 93 -7.18 -10.39 27.02
CA PRO A 93 -6.99 -11.66 26.33
C PRO A 93 -7.97 -12.70 26.87
N ARG A 94 -8.47 -13.59 26.02
CA ARG A 94 -9.47 -14.61 26.39
C ARG A 94 -9.04 -15.49 27.57
N GLY A 95 -7.79 -15.80 27.72
CA GLY A 95 -7.24 -16.58 28.81
C GLY A 95 -6.77 -15.76 30.02
N GLY A 96 -7.05 -14.44 30.05
CA GLY A 96 -6.46 -13.52 31.03
C GLY A 96 -5.01 -13.17 30.74
N PHE A 97 -4.45 -12.29 31.56
CA PHE A 97 -3.03 -11.90 31.45
C PHE A 97 -2.15 -12.93 32.14
N ARG A 98 -1.08 -13.39 31.46
CA ARG A 98 -0.09 -14.30 32.04
C ARG A 98 0.74 -13.57 33.09
N PRO A 99 1.18 -14.24 34.16
CA PRO A 99 2.13 -13.67 35.13
C PRO A 99 3.50 -13.45 34.48
N ASN A 100 4.30 -12.55 35.04
CA ASN A 100 5.67 -12.25 34.62
C ASN A 100 5.81 -11.95 33.11
N THR A 101 4.83 -11.26 32.55
CA THR A 101 4.75 -11.00 31.12
C THR A 101 4.54 -9.51 30.86
N ALA A 102 5.33 -8.92 29.99
CA ALA A 102 5.11 -7.56 29.52
C ALA A 102 4.12 -7.57 28.36
N TYR A 103 3.10 -6.73 28.45
CA TYR A 103 2.06 -6.59 27.45
C TYR A 103 2.11 -5.24 26.76
N ARG A 104 1.93 -5.25 25.45
CA ARG A 104 1.64 -4.07 24.65
C ARG A 104 0.20 -4.18 24.16
N ILE A 105 -0.63 -3.21 24.49
CA ILE A 105 -2.01 -3.11 24.00
C ILE A 105 -2.05 -1.93 23.04
N THR A 106 -2.43 -2.20 21.81
CA THR A 106 -2.51 -1.17 20.76
C THR A 106 -3.93 -1.06 20.27
N MET A 107 -4.52 0.14 20.40
CA MET A 107 -5.76 0.51 19.74
C MET A 107 -5.41 1.10 18.36
N LEU A 108 -5.88 0.45 17.31
CA LEU A 108 -5.69 0.83 15.92
C LEU A 108 -6.63 1.98 15.52
N PRO A 109 -6.36 2.68 14.42
CA PRO A 109 -7.29 3.63 13.81
C PRO A 109 -8.63 2.97 13.46
N GLY A 110 -9.72 3.77 13.45
CA GLY A 110 -11.04 3.29 13.01
C GLY A 110 -12.15 3.40 14.07
N LEU A 111 -11.83 3.73 15.34
CA LEU A 111 -12.87 4.03 16.32
C LEU A 111 -13.57 5.33 15.97
N ALA A 112 -14.91 5.33 16.01
CA ALA A 112 -15.73 6.50 15.72
C ALA A 112 -16.61 6.90 16.90
N ASP A 113 -17.06 8.15 16.94
CA ASP A 113 -18.18 8.58 17.76
C ASP A 113 -19.53 8.20 17.10
N LEU A 114 -20.65 8.57 17.73
CA LEU A 114 -22.00 8.34 17.19
C LEU A 114 -22.35 9.25 15.98
N ARG A 115 -21.53 10.25 15.68
CA ARG A 115 -21.67 11.17 14.53
C ARG A 115 -20.82 10.77 13.35
N GLY A 116 -19.98 9.72 13.48
CA GLY A 116 -19.11 9.24 12.42
C GLY A 116 -17.76 9.95 12.36
N ASN A 117 -17.36 10.71 13.39
CA ASN A 117 -16.00 11.26 13.47
C ASN A 117 -15.01 10.14 13.81
N VAL A 118 -14.17 9.77 12.85
CA VAL A 118 -13.29 8.61 12.96
C VAL A 118 -11.92 8.99 13.47
N ARG A 119 -11.45 8.28 14.48
CA ARG A 119 -10.10 8.37 15.02
C ARG A 119 -9.09 7.75 14.03
N LYS A 120 -8.06 8.53 13.66
CA LYS A 120 -7.04 8.13 12.68
C LYS A 120 -5.68 7.78 13.30
N ASP A 121 -5.50 8.08 14.57
CA ASP A 121 -4.27 7.82 15.32
C ASP A 121 -4.34 6.51 16.10
N THR A 122 -3.17 5.93 16.32
CA THR A 122 -2.96 4.74 17.13
C THR A 122 -2.69 5.12 18.58
N ARG A 123 -3.27 4.38 19.54
CA ARG A 123 -2.95 4.53 20.96
C ARG A 123 -2.33 3.23 21.48
N THR A 124 -1.11 3.30 21.98
CA THR A 124 -0.40 2.16 22.55
C THR A 124 -0.11 2.39 24.02
N ILE A 125 -0.31 1.36 24.83
CA ILE A 125 0.16 1.28 26.22
C ILE A 125 1.00 0.04 26.41
N VAL A 126 1.93 0.09 27.35
CA VAL A 126 2.79 -1.04 27.73
C VAL A 126 2.78 -1.15 29.26
N PHE A 127 2.49 -2.34 29.76
CA PHE A 127 2.57 -2.63 31.19
C PHE A 127 3.14 -4.04 31.41
N SER A 128 3.60 -4.36 32.61
CA SER A 128 4.09 -5.69 32.94
C SER A 128 3.37 -6.28 34.15
N THR A 129 2.99 -7.55 34.05
CA THR A 129 2.53 -8.34 35.19
C THR A 129 3.66 -8.86 36.05
N GLY A 130 4.90 -8.74 35.54
CA GLY A 130 6.14 -9.01 36.26
C GLY A 130 6.82 -7.72 36.75
N PRO A 131 7.94 -7.86 37.49
CA PRO A 131 8.63 -6.73 38.11
C PRO A 131 9.42 -5.85 37.12
N THR A 132 9.65 -6.33 35.90
CA THR A 132 10.51 -5.66 34.91
C THR A 132 9.91 -5.70 33.52
N PHE A 133 10.47 -4.89 32.63
CA PHE A 133 10.20 -4.94 31.19
C PHE A 133 11.37 -5.58 30.43
N PRO A 134 11.11 -6.41 29.44
CA PRO A 134 12.09 -6.77 28.42
C PRO A 134 12.61 -5.51 27.70
N ARG A 135 13.90 -5.50 27.38
CA ARG A 135 14.60 -4.29 26.90
C ARG A 135 14.67 -4.14 25.39
N PHE A 136 14.33 -5.19 24.66
CA PHE A 136 14.55 -5.24 23.22
C PHE A 136 13.26 -5.11 22.42
N SER A 137 13.42 -4.78 21.16
CA SER A 137 12.38 -4.82 20.16
C SER A 137 13.00 -5.12 18.80
N ILE A 138 12.19 -5.58 17.85
CA ILE A 138 12.57 -5.77 16.46
C ILE A 138 11.87 -4.66 15.66
N PRO A 139 12.56 -3.56 15.32
CA PRO A 139 12.07 -2.58 14.40
C PRO A 139 12.14 -3.12 12.98
N GLY A 140 11.23 -2.71 12.13
CA GLY A 140 11.28 -3.14 10.75
C GLY A 140 10.32 -2.39 9.85
N ARG A 141 10.31 -2.80 8.58
CA ARG A 141 9.43 -2.26 7.56
C ARG A 141 8.90 -3.38 6.68
N VAL A 142 7.63 -3.28 6.31
CA VAL A 142 6.97 -4.22 5.41
C VAL A 142 6.64 -3.52 4.10
N PHE A 143 6.96 -4.17 2.98
CA PHE A 143 6.59 -3.71 1.65
C PHE A 143 5.72 -4.74 0.94
N ASP A 144 4.74 -4.26 0.18
CA ASP A 144 4.19 -5.00 -0.95
C ASP A 144 5.23 -4.96 -2.06
N TRP A 145 6.02 -6.02 -2.19
CA TRP A 145 7.18 -6.02 -3.07
C TRP A 145 6.81 -5.87 -4.55
N ALA A 146 5.76 -6.54 -4.97
CA ALA A 146 5.30 -6.47 -6.36
C ALA A 146 4.81 -5.06 -6.74
N GLN A 147 4.26 -4.31 -5.79
CA GLN A 147 3.76 -2.94 -6.00
C GLN A 147 4.75 -1.85 -5.60
N GLN A 148 5.92 -2.23 -5.04
CA GLN A 148 6.98 -1.31 -4.62
C GLN A 148 6.50 -0.21 -3.69
N ARG A 149 5.55 -0.52 -2.79
CA ARG A 149 4.95 0.42 -1.85
C ARG A 149 4.96 -0.12 -0.43
N PRO A 150 4.97 0.77 0.59
CA PRO A 150 4.78 0.36 1.97
C PRO A 150 3.48 -0.42 2.16
N ALA A 151 3.53 -1.48 2.96
CA ALA A 151 2.35 -2.24 3.34
C ALA A 151 1.73 -1.62 4.60
N ILE A 152 0.75 -0.74 4.42
CA ILE A 152 0.07 -0.02 5.50
C ILE A 152 -0.90 -0.97 6.21
N GLY A 153 -0.87 -0.99 7.55
CA GLY A 153 -1.76 -1.83 8.36
C GLY A 153 -1.46 -3.33 8.25
N ALA A 154 -0.30 -3.71 7.69
CA ALA A 154 0.10 -5.10 7.65
C ALA A 154 0.27 -5.66 9.06
N TYR A 155 -0.17 -6.89 9.26
CA TYR A 155 -0.08 -7.60 10.51
C TYR A 155 1.29 -8.27 10.64
N VAL A 156 2.00 -7.99 11.74
CA VAL A 156 3.33 -8.56 11.99
C VAL A 156 3.29 -9.39 13.26
N GLU A 157 3.77 -10.62 13.18
CA GLU A 157 3.90 -11.52 14.31
C GLU A 157 5.33 -12.00 14.48
N GLY A 158 5.77 -12.06 15.74
CA GLY A 158 7.06 -12.63 16.14
C GLY A 158 6.86 -13.80 17.07
N ILE A 159 7.21 -14.98 16.61
CA ILE A 159 7.05 -16.24 17.34
C ILE A 159 8.37 -16.57 18.00
N ALA A 160 8.38 -16.60 19.34
CA ALA A 160 9.58 -16.96 20.09
C ALA A 160 9.93 -18.43 19.87
N ARG A 161 11.14 -18.75 19.42
CA ARG A 161 11.58 -20.13 19.16
C ARG A 161 11.61 -21.00 20.42
N ARG A 162 11.90 -20.42 21.58
CA ARG A 162 11.94 -21.11 22.87
C ARG A 162 10.54 -21.41 23.46
N ASP A 163 9.53 -20.59 23.09
CA ASP A 163 8.14 -20.76 23.50
C ASP A 163 7.22 -20.28 22.39
N THR A 164 6.79 -21.20 21.55
CA THR A 164 5.95 -20.90 20.38
C THR A 164 4.52 -20.46 20.75
N MET A 165 4.15 -20.54 22.02
CA MET A 165 2.90 -19.98 22.53
C MET A 165 3.01 -18.46 22.78
N LEU A 166 4.23 -17.91 22.83
CA LEU A 166 4.47 -16.48 22.90
C LEU A 166 4.56 -15.90 21.50
N VAL A 167 3.46 -15.34 21.04
CA VAL A 167 3.32 -14.69 19.73
C VAL A 167 3.15 -13.20 19.96
N TYR A 168 4.20 -12.45 19.69
CA TYR A 168 4.20 -10.99 19.77
C TYR A 168 3.59 -10.39 18.51
N LEU A 169 2.85 -9.30 18.66
CA LEU A 169 2.07 -8.70 17.58
C LEU A 169 2.39 -7.22 17.44
N ALA A 170 2.45 -6.78 16.18
CA ALA A 170 2.47 -5.37 15.79
C ALA A 170 1.64 -5.17 14.52
N ALA A 171 1.32 -3.92 14.23
CA ALA A 171 0.77 -3.51 12.93
C ALA A 171 1.69 -2.44 12.36
N THR A 172 1.79 -2.38 11.03
CA THR A 172 2.55 -1.35 10.35
C THR A 172 1.79 -0.03 10.29
N ASP A 173 2.52 1.06 10.33
CA ASP A 173 2.01 2.42 10.18
C ASP A 173 1.84 2.85 8.70
N SER A 174 1.61 4.14 8.47
CA SER A 174 1.46 4.74 7.13
C SER A 174 2.71 4.66 6.25
N LEU A 175 3.88 4.40 6.82
CA LEU A 175 5.15 4.21 6.12
C LEU A 175 5.54 2.73 6.02
N GLY A 176 4.67 1.83 6.46
CA GLY A 176 4.93 0.40 6.53
C GLY A 176 5.89 0.03 7.66
N GLU A 177 6.17 0.92 8.61
CA GLU A 177 7.08 0.69 9.72
C GLU A 177 6.37 -0.01 10.88
N PHE A 178 7.10 -0.87 11.58
CA PHE A 178 6.64 -1.51 12.80
C PHE A 178 7.74 -1.59 13.85
N ASP A 179 7.34 -1.72 15.11
CA ASP A 179 8.22 -2.02 16.23
C ASP A 179 7.61 -3.16 17.03
N LEU A 180 8.18 -4.35 16.91
CA LEU A 180 7.71 -5.56 17.56
C LEU A 180 8.39 -5.71 18.91
N GLY A 181 7.64 -5.61 20.00
CA GLY A 181 8.15 -5.72 21.36
C GLY A 181 7.17 -5.20 22.42
N PRO A 182 7.59 -5.20 23.69
CA PRO A 182 8.91 -5.53 24.25
C PRO A 182 9.25 -7.02 24.19
N LEU A 183 10.53 -7.35 23.93
CA LEU A 183 11.03 -8.71 23.74
C LEU A 183 12.26 -8.99 24.62
N ASP A 184 12.41 -10.24 25.03
CA ASP A 184 13.64 -10.75 25.63
C ASP A 184 14.66 -11.11 24.56
N THR A 185 15.91 -11.36 24.98
CA THR A 185 16.92 -11.98 24.12
C THR A 185 16.48 -13.35 23.63
N GLY A 186 16.83 -13.70 22.41
CA GLY A 186 16.46 -14.99 21.84
C GLY A 186 16.23 -14.91 20.33
N THR A 187 15.79 -16.03 19.78
CA THR A 187 15.51 -16.16 18.35
C THR A 187 14.01 -16.15 18.10
N TYR A 188 13.60 -15.32 17.16
CA TYR A 188 12.21 -15.12 16.78
C TYR A 188 12.01 -15.39 15.29
N LEU A 189 10.97 -16.12 14.94
CA LEU A 189 10.46 -16.17 13.58
C LEU A 189 9.50 -14.98 13.41
N VAL A 190 9.89 -14.01 12.59
CA VAL A 190 9.07 -12.83 12.30
C VAL A 190 8.38 -13.03 10.97
N ARG A 191 7.05 -12.86 10.94
CA ARG A 191 6.22 -12.96 9.75
C ARG A 191 5.36 -11.71 9.61
N ALA A 192 5.32 -11.14 8.41
CA ALA A 192 4.37 -10.08 8.06
C ALA A 192 3.35 -10.60 7.05
N VAL A 193 2.10 -10.21 7.23
CA VAL A 193 0.97 -10.56 6.36
C VAL A 193 0.22 -9.30 5.98
N ILE A 194 -0.03 -9.12 4.68
CA ILE A 194 -0.96 -8.10 4.18
C ILE A 194 -2.35 -8.74 4.25
N ASP A 195 -2.96 -8.57 5.42
CA ASP A 195 -4.26 -9.14 5.78
C ASP A 195 -5.37 -8.32 5.12
N GLN A 196 -6.01 -8.89 4.09
CA GLN A 196 -7.00 -8.20 3.28
C GLN A 196 -8.40 -8.20 3.92
N ASN A 197 -8.70 -9.19 4.76
CA ASN A 197 -10.00 -9.37 5.38
C ASN A 197 -10.00 -9.04 6.89
N ALA A 198 -8.88 -8.57 7.42
CA ALA A 198 -8.65 -8.18 8.81
C ALA A 198 -8.94 -9.30 9.84
N ASN A 199 -8.82 -10.57 9.44
CA ASN A 199 -9.07 -11.72 10.34
C ASN A 199 -7.82 -12.11 11.16
N ARG A 200 -6.66 -11.50 10.90
CA ARG A 200 -5.35 -11.74 11.54
C ARG A 200 -4.88 -13.18 11.45
N ARG A 201 -5.18 -13.80 10.34
CA ARG A 201 -4.71 -15.14 9.96
C ARG A 201 -4.06 -15.02 8.59
N LEU A 202 -3.18 -15.95 8.30
CA LEU A 202 -2.64 -16.07 6.96
C LEU A 202 -3.59 -16.91 6.12
N ASP A 203 -4.26 -16.28 5.17
CA ASP A 203 -5.17 -16.93 4.24
C ASP A 203 -4.52 -17.20 2.88
N ARG A 204 -5.14 -18.10 2.12
CA ARG A 204 -4.70 -18.39 0.75
C ARG A 204 -4.89 -17.14 -0.14
N GLY A 205 -3.83 -16.78 -0.87
CA GLY A 205 -3.84 -15.60 -1.75
C GLY A 205 -3.39 -14.31 -1.06
N GLU A 206 -3.21 -14.31 0.26
CA GLU A 206 -2.61 -13.18 0.94
C GLU A 206 -1.11 -13.10 0.70
N LYS A 207 -0.59 -11.89 0.70
CA LYS A 207 0.83 -11.61 0.56
C LYS A 207 1.50 -11.65 1.92
N TRP A 208 2.59 -12.36 2.01
CA TRP A 208 3.35 -12.47 3.25
C TRP A 208 4.83 -12.69 3.00
N ASP A 209 5.61 -12.43 4.03
CA ASP A 209 7.04 -12.75 4.09
C ASP A 209 7.43 -13.15 5.50
N THR A 210 8.56 -13.83 5.63
CA THR A 210 9.06 -14.32 6.92
C THR A 210 10.58 -14.29 6.97
N THR A 211 11.11 -13.98 8.15
CA THR A 211 12.54 -14.01 8.44
C THR A 211 12.80 -14.49 9.87
N THR A 212 13.99 -15.00 10.12
CA THR A 212 14.42 -15.35 11.48
C THR A 212 15.35 -14.28 12.00
N VAL A 213 15.06 -13.77 13.19
CA VAL A 213 15.86 -12.72 13.86
C VAL A 213 16.33 -13.22 15.20
N THR A 214 17.62 -13.10 15.46
CA THR A 214 18.20 -13.35 16.79
C THR A 214 18.51 -12.02 17.45
N ILE A 215 17.93 -11.81 18.63
CA ILE A 215 18.16 -10.63 19.46
C ILE A 215 19.27 -11.01 20.45
N SER A 216 20.40 -10.30 20.37
CA SER A 216 21.47 -10.35 21.37
C SER A 216 21.55 -9.00 22.08
N ASP A 217 22.44 -8.15 21.63
CA ASP A 217 22.74 -6.81 22.19
C ASP A 217 22.57 -5.69 21.15
N THR A 218 22.45 -6.07 19.87
CA THR A 218 22.42 -5.13 18.76
C THR A 218 21.01 -5.01 18.16
N ARG A 219 20.47 -3.79 18.14
CA ARG A 219 19.20 -3.47 17.48
C ARG A 219 19.42 -3.38 15.97
N ARG A 220 18.83 -4.29 15.20
CA ARG A 220 18.90 -4.30 13.74
C ARG A 220 17.50 -4.22 13.16
N ALA A 221 17.26 -3.20 12.32
CA ALA A 221 16.02 -3.11 11.57
C ALA A 221 15.96 -4.17 10.46
N ILE A 222 14.80 -4.79 10.30
CA ILE A 222 14.54 -5.79 9.26
C ILE A 222 13.62 -5.22 8.18
N GLU A 223 13.74 -5.81 7.00
CA GLU A 223 12.86 -5.53 5.87
C GLU A 223 12.15 -6.82 5.46
N LEU A 224 10.83 -6.75 5.33
CA LEU A 224 9.99 -7.86 4.90
C LEU A 224 9.32 -7.49 3.58
N LEU A 225 9.44 -8.37 2.60
CA LEU A 225 8.99 -8.19 1.23
C LEU A 225 7.80 -9.13 0.95
N ALA A 226 6.60 -8.68 1.34
CA ALA A 226 5.41 -9.49 1.22
C ALA A 226 5.03 -9.73 -0.24
N ILE A 227 4.88 -11.03 -0.60
CA ILE A 227 4.49 -11.50 -1.92
C ILE A 227 3.39 -12.54 -1.80
N GLU A 228 2.55 -12.64 -2.83
CA GLU A 228 1.65 -13.77 -2.99
C GLU A 228 2.46 -15.03 -3.32
N ARG A 229 2.12 -16.15 -2.68
CA ARG A 229 2.80 -17.45 -2.89
C ARG A 229 2.20 -18.19 -4.09
N ASP A 230 2.44 -17.63 -5.28
CA ASP A 230 1.99 -18.24 -6.55
C ASP A 230 2.97 -19.29 -7.03
N THR A 231 2.53 -20.57 -7.04
CA THR A 231 3.31 -21.71 -7.50
C THR A 231 3.21 -21.96 -9.01
N VAL A 232 2.48 -21.10 -9.74
CA VAL A 232 2.30 -21.23 -11.18
C VAL A 232 3.49 -20.61 -11.91
N ALA A 233 4.09 -21.35 -12.83
CA ALA A 233 5.17 -20.85 -13.66
C ALA A 233 4.67 -19.77 -14.63
N PRO A 234 5.50 -18.74 -14.98
CA PRO A 234 5.11 -17.67 -15.88
C PRO A 234 4.73 -18.16 -17.28
N THR A 235 3.78 -17.45 -17.91
CA THR A 235 3.45 -17.61 -19.33
C THR A 235 3.45 -16.25 -20.04
N PHE A 236 3.54 -16.26 -21.38
CA PHE A 236 3.40 -15.02 -22.13
C PHE A 236 1.98 -14.49 -22.07
N ASP A 237 1.82 -13.27 -21.55
CA ASP A 237 0.57 -12.53 -21.58
C ASP A 237 0.45 -11.74 -22.89
N ARG A 238 1.45 -10.89 -23.18
CA ARG A 238 1.46 -10.04 -24.37
C ARG A 238 2.85 -9.96 -25.00
N ILE A 239 2.88 -9.93 -26.34
CA ILE A 239 4.08 -9.63 -27.11
C ILE A 239 3.76 -8.42 -27.98
N ALA A 240 4.43 -7.30 -27.74
CA ALA A 240 4.28 -6.08 -28.51
C ALA A 240 5.57 -5.79 -29.28
N VAL A 241 5.42 -5.43 -30.54
CA VAL A 241 6.52 -4.96 -31.38
C VAL A 241 6.61 -3.45 -31.23
N THR A 242 7.69 -2.95 -30.64
CA THR A 242 7.90 -1.51 -30.41
C THR A 242 8.51 -0.85 -31.63
N ASP A 243 9.48 -1.53 -32.24
CA ASP A 243 10.13 -1.14 -33.49
C ASP A 243 10.65 -2.38 -34.24
N SER A 244 11.37 -2.19 -35.35
CA SER A 244 11.86 -3.30 -36.18
C SER A 244 12.85 -4.24 -35.48
N VAL A 245 13.40 -3.88 -34.33
CA VAL A 245 14.39 -4.69 -33.59
C VAL A 245 14.02 -4.90 -32.12
N THR A 246 12.96 -4.26 -31.62
CA THR A 246 12.60 -4.27 -30.19
C THR A 246 11.25 -4.93 -29.95
N LEU A 247 11.25 -5.92 -29.10
CA LEU A 247 10.05 -6.60 -28.59
C LEU A 247 9.87 -6.29 -27.11
N GLN A 248 8.66 -5.91 -26.71
CA GLN A 248 8.22 -5.85 -25.34
C GLN A 248 7.41 -7.10 -25.04
N VAL A 249 7.93 -7.95 -24.15
CA VAL A 249 7.36 -9.25 -23.80
C VAL A 249 6.85 -9.20 -22.39
N SER A 250 5.53 -9.21 -22.21
CA SER A 250 4.88 -9.23 -20.91
C SER A 250 4.44 -10.63 -20.51
N PHE A 251 4.56 -10.92 -19.22
CA PHE A 251 4.20 -12.19 -18.61
C PHE A 251 2.96 -12.03 -17.72
N ASP A 252 2.20 -13.11 -17.57
CA ASP A 252 1.02 -13.18 -16.69
C ASP A 252 1.38 -13.14 -15.20
N ARG A 253 2.65 -13.43 -14.86
CA ARG A 253 3.21 -13.45 -13.52
C ARG A 253 4.38 -12.46 -13.36
N VAL A 254 4.58 -12.04 -12.12
CA VAL A 254 5.76 -11.24 -11.75
C VAL A 254 6.99 -12.14 -11.74
N LEU A 255 8.05 -11.67 -12.35
CA LEU A 255 9.31 -12.40 -12.52
C LEU A 255 10.29 -12.12 -11.38
N ASP A 256 11.15 -13.09 -11.07
CA ASP A 256 12.25 -12.93 -10.13
C ASP A 256 13.27 -11.90 -10.65
N PRO A 257 13.44 -10.74 -10.00
CA PRO A 257 14.39 -9.72 -10.46
C PRO A 257 15.84 -10.14 -10.28
N GLY A 258 16.12 -11.16 -9.47
CA GLY A 258 17.46 -11.71 -9.23
C GLY A 258 17.90 -12.74 -10.26
N GLN A 259 17.00 -13.17 -11.19
CA GLN A 259 17.38 -14.13 -12.21
C GLN A 259 18.24 -13.49 -13.29
N PRO A 260 19.29 -14.18 -13.77
CA PRO A 260 20.05 -13.70 -14.92
C PRO A 260 19.21 -13.80 -16.19
N LEU A 261 18.95 -12.67 -16.84
CA LEU A 261 18.32 -12.63 -18.15
C LEU A 261 19.41 -12.61 -19.24
N GLY A 262 19.75 -13.78 -19.77
CA GLY A 262 20.67 -13.91 -20.89
C GLY A 262 19.95 -14.00 -22.25
N THR A 263 20.67 -13.69 -23.33
CA THR A 263 20.14 -13.84 -24.70
C THR A 263 19.77 -15.29 -25.01
N THR A 264 20.37 -16.27 -24.34
CA THR A 264 20.07 -17.70 -24.47
C THR A 264 18.75 -18.12 -23.84
N ALA A 265 18.19 -17.31 -22.91
CA ALA A 265 16.89 -17.58 -22.30
C ALA A 265 15.72 -17.36 -23.28
N PHE A 266 15.97 -16.65 -24.38
CA PHE A 266 14.96 -16.35 -25.39
C PHE A 266 15.42 -16.81 -26.77
N ARG A 267 14.47 -17.20 -27.60
CA ARG A 267 14.70 -17.54 -29.01
C ARG A 267 13.58 -16.94 -29.86
N VAL A 268 13.93 -16.18 -30.88
CA VAL A 268 12.98 -15.62 -31.85
C VAL A 268 13.26 -16.24 -33.20
N GLN A 269 12.23 -16.75 -33.88
CA GLN A 269 12.36 -17.43 -35.18
C GLN A 269 11.27 -16.96 -36.14
N ARG A 270 11.57 -16.97 -37.43
CA ARG A 270 10.58 -16.82 -38.51
C ARG A 270 9.70 -18.09 -38.60
N SER A 271 8.65 -18.02 -39.41
CA SER A 271 7.79 -19.18 -39.70
C SER A 271 8.51 -20.34 -40.36
N ASP A 272 9.59 -20.09 -41.08
CA ASP A 272 10.49 -21.09 -41.70
C ASP A 272 11.54 -21.65 -40.72
N SER A 273 11.41 -21.36 -39.43
CA SER A 273 12.35 -21.75 -38.36
C SER A 273 13.72 -21.07 -38.40
N THR A 274 13.93 -20.08 -39.29
CA THR A 274 15.18 -19.30 -39.31
C THR A 274 15.28 -18.45 -38.02
N PRO A 275 16.37 -18.62 -37.22
CA PRO A 275 16.53 -17.88 -35.98
C PRO A 275 16.95 -16.42 -36.26
N LEU A 276 16.45 -15.50 -35.45
CA LEU A 276 16.90 -14.11 -35.39
C LEU A 276 17.91 -13.96 -34.26
N THR A 277 18.94 -13.17 -34.47
CA THR A 277 19.96 -12.92 -33.45
C THR A 277 19.45 -11.93 -32.42
N ILE A 278 19.51 -12.32 -31.14
CA ILE A 278 19.14 -11.46 -30.01
C ILE A 278 20.40 -10.74 -29.53
N ALA A 279 20.37 -9.42 -29.51
CA ALA A 279 21.47 -8.58 -29.05
C ALA A 279 21.47 -8.38 -27.52
N SER A 280 20.28 -8.19 -26.93
CA SER A 280 20.16 -8.03 -25.47
C SER A 280 18.77 -8.40 -24.96
N VAL A 281 18.73 -8.77 -23.67
CA VAL A 281 17.50 -9.05 -22.95
C VAL A 281 17.60 -8.39 -21.57
N GLN A 282 16.65 -7.54 -21.21
CA GLN A 282 16.64 -6.82 -19.95
C GLN A 282 15.21 -6.66 -19.42
N PHE A 283 15.07 -6.55 -18.11
CA PHE A 283 13.79 -6.14 -17.50
C PHE A 283 13.45 -4.72 -17.96
N GLU A 284 12.18 -4.45 -18.19
CA GLU A 284 11.70 -3.12 -18.59
C GLU A 284 12.06 -2.06 -17.54
N SER A 285 11.91 -2.37 -16.26
CA SER A 285 12.30 -1.49 -15.16
C SER A 285 13.78 -1.09 -15.16
N VAL A 286 14.66 -1.95 -15.65
CA VAL A 286 16.10 -1.64 -15.81
C VAL A 286 16.31 -0.65 -16.96
N VAL A 287 15.66 -0.91 -18.10
CA VAL A 287 15.73 -0.04 -19.28
C VAL A 287 15.17 1.35 -18.97
N GLN A 288 14.03 1.43 -18.28
CA GLN A 288 13.41 2.69 -17.87
C GLN A 288 14.31 3.50 -16.93
N ARG A 289 14.87 2.86 -15.90
CA ARG A 289 15.81 3.53 -14.97
C ARG A 289 17.05 4.05 -15.70
N ALA A 290 17.59 3.28 -16.63
CA ALA A 290 18.73 3.73 -17.44
C ALA A 290 18.37 4.93 -18.32
N ARG A 291 17.15 4.96 -18.87
CA ARG A 291 16.62 6.08 -19.66
C ARG A 291 16.42 7.34 -18.80
N GLU A 292 15.81 7.19 -17.63
CA GLU A 292 15.63 8.29 -16.67
C GLU A 292 16.97 8.87 -16.20
N ALA A 293 17.95 8.01 -15.90
CA ALA A 293 19.29 8.44 -15.51
C ALA A 293 19.97 9.26 -16.62
N ARG A 294 19.86 8.83 -17.89
CA ARG A 294 20.41 9.57 -19.04
C ARG A 294 19.73 10.93 -19.23
N LEU A 295 18.41 11.00 -19.05
CA LEU A 295 17.65 12.25 -19.12
C LEU A 295 18.08 13.22 -18.00
N ALA A 296 18.18 12.72 -16.77
CA ALA A 296 18.65 13.51 -15.63
C ALA A 296 20.08 14.04 -15.83
N ASP A 297 20.95 13.22 -16.41
CA ASP A 297 22.35 13.61 -16.71
C ASP A 297 22.42 14.67 -17.84
N SER A 298 21.59 14.52 -18.87
CA SER A 298 21.50 15.51 -19.95
C SER A 298 20.98 16.86 -19.43
N THR A 299 19.99 16.85 -18.52
CA THR A 299 19.46 18.06 -17.89
C THR A 299 20.53 18.74 -17.03
N ARG A 300 21.22 17.98 -16.18
CA ARG A 300 22.34 18.51 -15.36
C ARG A 300 23.44 19.14 -16.21
N ARG A 301 23.83 18.50 -17.32
CA ARG A 301 24.82 19.05 -18.25
C ARG A 301 24.33 20.34 -18.90
N ALA A 302 23.06 20.40 -19.33
CA ALA A 302 22.47 21.60 -19.88
C ALA A 302 22.43 22.76 -18.86
N ASP A 303 22.08 22.46 -17.60
CA ASP A 303 22.10 23.47 -16.54
C ASP A 303 23.51 23.93 -16.18
N SER A 304 24.48 23.02 -16.17
CA SER A 304 25.91 23.39 -15.98
C SER A 304 26.43 24.29 -17.07
N VAL A 305 26.08 24.03 -18.34
CA VAL A 305 26.47 24.86 -19.49
C VAL A 305 25.84 26.27 -19.42
N ARG A 306 24.54 26.33 -19.01
CA ARG A 306 23.85 27.62 -18.79
C ARG A 306 24.45 28.40 -17.63
N ALA A 307 24.77 27.75 -16.52
CA ALA A 307 25.45 28.39 -15.39
C ALA A 307 26.81 28.94 -15.78
N ALA A 308 27.59 28.21 -16.59
CA ALA A 308 28.89 28.65 -17.12
C ALA A 308 28.77 29.81 -18.09
N SER A 309 27.65 29.95 -18.82
CA SER A 309 27.39 31.05 -19.75
C SER A 309 26.72 32.28 -19.09
N GLY A 310 26.58 32.32 -17.78
CA GLY A 310 25.99 33.43 -17.03
C GLY A 310 24.50 33.64 -17.23
N GLN A 311 23.79 32.67 -17.81
CA GLN A 311 22.33 32.71 -17.95
C GLN A 311 21.64 32.30 -16.65
N PRO A 312 20.63 33.06 -16.20
CA PRO A 312 19.90 32.68 -14.98
C PRO A 312 19.18 31.35 -15.16
N PRO A 313 19.06 30.52 -14.08
CA PRO A 313 18.33 29.29 -14.13
C PRO A 313 16.87 29.53 -14.54
N VAL A 314 16.33 28.69 -15.41
CA VAL A 314 14.89 28.72 -15.77
C VAL A 314 14.09 28.43 -14.50
N ARG A 315 13.61 29.49 -13.85
CA ARG A 315 12.67 29.34 -12.76
C ARG A 315 11.36 28.73 -13.28
N PRO A 316 10.86 27.65 -12.71
CA PRO A 316 9.47 27.24 -12.94
C PRO A 316 8.55 28.42 -12.61
N ALA A 317 7.51 28.62 -13.42
CA ALA A 317 6.51 29.65 -13.16
C ALA A 317 6.01 29.57 -11.70
N PRO A 318 5.73 30.72 -11.04
CA PRO A 318 5.31 30.73 -9.65
C PRO A 318 3.90 30.17 -9.52
N GLY A 319 3.81 28.84 -9.41
CA GLY A 319 2.66 28.11 -8.98
C GLY A 319 3.01 27.46 -7.66
N THR A 320 2.31 27.90 -6.61
CA THR A 320 2.29 27.34 -5.25
C THR A 320 3.41 26.36 -4.93
N ILE A 321 4.42 26.82 -4.20
CA ILE A 321 5.47 25.97 -3.60
C ILE A 321 4.78 25.08 -2.54
N ARG A 322 4.16 24.00 -2.98
CA ARG A 322 4.00 22.83 -2.15
C ARG A 322 5.39 22.21 -2.05
N THR A 323 6.02 22.31 -0.88
CA THR A 323 7.19 21.47 -0.57
C THR A 323 6.81 20.03 -0.99
N PRO A 324 7.50 19.42 -1.96
CA PRO A 324 7.16 18.06 -2.35
C PRO A 324 7.27 17.19 -1.10
N ALA A 325 6.18 16.50 -0.73
CA ALA A 325 6.25 15.50 0.31
C ALA A 325 7.37 14.52 -0.08
N ALA A 326 8.20 14.14 0.89
CA ALA A 326 9.25 13.16 0.64
C ALA A 326 8.63 11.94 -0.04
N PRO A 327 9.23 11.42 -1.11
CA PRO A 327 8.70 10.24 -1.79
C PRO A 327 8.58 9.09 -0.78
N PRO A 328 7.52 8.25 -0.88
CA PRO A 328 7.34 7.14 0.02
C PRO A 328 8.58 6.22 -0.01
N PRO A 329 8.92 5.60 1.12
CA PRO A 329 10.05 4.70 1.20
C PRO A 329 9.89 3.54 0.21
N ARG A 330 10.99 3.11 -0.39
CA ARG A 330 11.04 1.98 -1.33
C ARG A 330 11.87 0.84 -0.75
N PRO A 331 11.59 -0.43 -1.13
CA PRO A 331 12.41 -1.57 -0.73
C PRO A 331 13.85 -1.42 -1.24
N ARG A 332 14.80 -2.01 -0.51
CA ARG A 332 16.21 -2.08 -0.93
C ARG A 332 16.41 -3.06 -2.09
N SER A 333 15.60 -4.10 -2.13
CA SER A 333 15.63 -5.10 -3.19
C SER A 333 15.13 -4.51 -4.52
N PRO A 334 15.67 -4.96 -5.67
CA PRO A 334 15.21 -4.53 -6.98
C PRO A 334 13.70 -4.73 -7.16
N ALA A 335 13.06 -3.83 -7.89
CA ALA A 335 11.65 -3.97 -8.23
C ALA A 335 11.43 -5.23 -9.08
N PRO A 336 10.50 -6.12 -8.70
CA PRO A 336 10.07 -7.21 -9.57
C PRO A 336 9.34 -6.64 -10.78
N ASP A 337 9.44 -7.33 -11.91
CA ASP A 337 8.85 -6.88 -13.17
C ASP A 337 8.05 -8.00 -13.83
N ARG A 338 7.09 -7.63 -14.67
CA ARG A 338 6.33 -8.55 -15.52
C ARG A 338 6.75 -8.49 -16.98
N THR A 339 7.62 -7.54 -17.31
CA THR A 339 7.94 -7.22 -18.71
C THR A 339 9.44 -7.28 -18.95
N VAL A 340 9.79 -7.89 -20.05
CA VAL A 340 11.17 -8.02 -20.53
C VAL A 340 11.26 -7.35 -21.90
N ILE A 341 12.30 -6.56 -22.11
CA ILE A 341 12.63 -5.98 -23.42
C ILE A 341 13.66 -6.89 -24.09
N VAL A 342 13.30 -7.43 -25.24
CA VAL A 342 14.16 -8.25 -26.10
C VAL A 342 14.56 -7.41 -27.29
N VAL A 343 15.85 -7.15 -27.45
CA VAL A 343 16.41 -6.37 -28.58
C VAL A 343 17.12 -7.31 -29.53
N LEU A 344 16.71 -7.31 -30.79
CA LEU A 344 17.32 -8.08 -31.86
C LEU A 344 18.54 -7.34 -32.43
N ALA A 345 19.44 -8.08 -33.05
CA ALA A 345 20.54 -7.47 -33.80
C ALA A 345 19.99 -6.68 -35.02
N PRO A 346 20.55 -5.51 -35.34
CA PRO A 346 20.12 -4.74 -36.50
C PRO A 346 20.24 -5.47 -37.85
N SER A 347 21.08 -6.51 -37.91
CA SER A 347 21.26 -7.39 -39.08
C SER A 347 20.07 -8.31 -39.34
N THR A 348 19.21 -8.52 -38.33
CA THR A 348 18.04 -9.45 -38.41
C THR A 348 16.76 -8.76 -37.93
N PRO A 349 16.28 -7.70 -38.61
CA PRO A 349 15.11 -6.96 -38.20
C PRO A 349 13.82 -7.73 -38.46
N LEU A 350 12.78 -7.36 -37.73
CA LEU A 350 11.40 -7.81 -37.93
C LEU A 350 10.80 -7.15 -39.17
N ALA A 351 10.21 -7.94 -40.06
CA ALA A 351 9.53 -7.44 -41.24
C ALA A 351 8.03 -7.26 -41.00
N VAL A 352 7.48 -6.15 -41.47
CA VAL A 352 6.06 -5.80 -41.35
C VAL A 352 5.18 -6.87 -42.00
N GLY A 353 4.11 -7.29 -41.31
CA GLY A 353 3.15 -8.30 -41.80
C GLY A 353 3.65 -9.74 -41.72
N GLN A 354 4.86 -9.98 -41.25
CA GLN A 354 5.39 -11.33 -41.07
C GLN A 354 5.03 -11.88 -39.69
N THR A 355 4.98 -13.22 -39.62
CA THR A 355 4.72 -13.95 -38.37
C THR A 355 6.01 -14.58 -37.84
N TYR A 356 6.20 -14.48 -36.55
CA TYR A 356 7.37 -14.99 -35.83
C TYR A 356 6.92 -15.85 -34.65
N ARG A 357 7.82 -16.71 -34.17
CA ARG A 357 7.65 -17.46 -32.93
C ARG A 357 8.71 -17.00 -31.94
N ILE A 358 8.30 -16.67 -30.71
CA ILE A 358 9.21 -16.45 -29.59
C ILE A 358 9.07 -17.63 -28.61
N SER A 359 10.20 -18.08 -28.10
CA SER A 359 10.26 -19.08 -27.02
C SER A 359 11.08 -18.51 -25.87
N ALA A 360 10.72 -18.87 -24.64
CA ALA A 360 11.48 -18.52 -23.45
C ALA A 360 11.71 -19.78 -22.60
N HIS A 361 12.93 -19.92 -22.06
CA HIS A 361 13.38 -21.07 -21.29
C HIS A 361 13.88 -20.62 -19.93
N GLY A 362 13.50 -21.33 -18.87
CA GLY A 362 14.00 -21.12 -17.52
C GLY A 362 13.60 -19.79 -16.86
N ILE A 363 12.62 -19.07 -17.41
CA ILE A 363 12.11 -17.82 -16.81
C ILE A 363 11.30 -18.14 -15.56
N ARG A 364 11.70 -17.54 -14.41
CA ARG A 364 11.15 -17.86 -13.09
C ARG A 364 10.25 -16.77 -12.55
N ASN A 365 9.19 -17.19 -11.85
CA ASN A 365 8.41 -16.28 -10.98
C ASN A 365 9.19 -16.00 -9.68
N LEU A 366 8.62 -15.17 -8.78
CA LEU A 366 9.24 -14.80 -7.49
C LEU A 366 9.54 -15.98 -6.55
N LEU A 367 8.92 -17.13 -6.76
CA LEU A 367 9.13 -18.37 -5.98
C LEU A 367 10.06 -19.38 -6.68
N GLY A 368 10.61 -19.04 -7.85
CA GLY A 368 11.53 -19.88 -8.60
C GLY A 368 10.85 -20.89 -9.52
N TYR A 369 9.52 -20.92 -9.64
CA TYR A 369 8.83 -21.80 -10.57
C TYR A 369 9.04 -21.32 -12.01
N SER A 370 9.43 -22.26 -12.91
CA SER A 370 9.66 -21.97 -14.32
C SER A 370 9.13 -23.09 -15.21
N ARG A 371 8.89 -22.77 -16.46
CA ARG A 371 8.60 -23.72 -17.54
C ARG A 371 9.01 -23.13 -18.87
N ASP A 372 9.22 -23.97 -19.86
CA ASP A 372 9.44 -23.57 -21.23
C ASP A 372 8.12 -23.14 -21.86
N ILE A 373 8.13 -22.01 -22.53
CA ILE A 373 6.95 -21.42 -23.17
C ILE A 373 7.29 -20.95 -24.58
N SER A 374 6.31 -21.01 -25.46
CA SER A 374 6.42 -20.45 -26.80
C SER A 374 5.10 -19.83 -27.26
N ARG A 375 5.18 -18.77 -28.09
CA ARG A 375 4.03 -18.11 -28.66
C ARG A 375 4.36 -17.51 -30.03
N THR A 376 3.39 -17.53 -30.93
CA THR A 376 3.49 -16.84 -32.22
C THR A 376 2.95 -15.41 -32.10
N PHE A 377 3.56 -14.49 -32.83
CA PHE A 377 3.12 -13.09 -32.93
C PHE A 377 3.35 -12.60 -34.38
N SER A 378 2.59 -11.59 -34.79
CA SER A 378 2.75 -10.97 -36.11
C SER A 378 3.12 -9.50 -35.93
N VAL A 379 3.94 -9.00 -36.84
CA VAL A 379 4.31 -7.56 -36.87
C VAL A 379 3.15 -6.81 -37.52
N PRO A 380 2.50 -5.85 -36.84
CA PRO A 380 1.36 -5.14 -37.37
C PRO A 380 1.76 -4.33 -38.61
N LYS A 381 0.86 -4.29 -39.61
CA LYS A 381 0.99 -3.35 -40.72
C LYS A 381 0.64 -1.94 -40.24
N PRO A 382 1.35 -0.89 -40.69
CA PRO A 382 0.94 0.47 -40.40
C PRO A 382 -0.50 0.70 -40.85
N VAL A 383 -1.33 1.16 -39.93
CA VAL A 383 -2.68 1.60 -40.30
C VAL A 383 -2.54 2.92 -41.03
N PRO A 384 -3.02 3.07 -42.28
CA PRO A 384 -3.01 4.36 -42.97
C PRO A 384 -3.72 5.41 -42.09
N PRO A 385 -3.24 6.66 -42.04
CA PRO A 385 -3.93 7.69 -41.29
C PRO A 385 -5.35 7.82 -41.81
N ASP A 386 -6.32 7.82 -40.91
CA ASP A 386 -7.74 7.99 -41.21
C ASP A 386 -7.96 9.40 -41.81
N THR A 387 -7.90 9.49 -43.15
CA THR A 387 -8.10 10.73 -43.87
C THR A 387 -9.55 11.21 -43.87
N THR A 388 -10.46 10.44 -43.26
CA THR A 388 -11.89 10.81 -43.17
C THR A 388 -12.21 11.68 -41.94
N LYS A 389 -11.30 11.81 -40.97
CA LYS A 389 -11.47 12.78 -39.89
C LYS A 389 -11.17 14.18 -40.38
N ARG A 390 -12.22 14.89 -40.80
CA ARG A 390 -12.19 16.33 -41.02
C ARG A 390 -11.64 17.02 -39.77
N PRO A 391 -10.64 17.91 -39.88
CA PRO A 391 -10.16 18.66 -38.71
C PRO A 391 -11.35 19.42 -38.09
N PRO A 392 -11.42 19.56 -36.78
CA PRO A 392 -12.46 20.34 -36.13
C PRO A 392 -12.43 21.77 -36.70
N PRO A 393 -13.59 22.41 -36.90
CA PRO A 393 -13.66 23.76 -37.45
C PRO A 393 -12.88 24.68 -36.53
N ASP A 394 -11.98 25.48 -37.13
CA ASP A 394 -11.15 26.46 -36.48
C ASP A 394 -12.02 27.46 -35.71
N SER A 395 -12.11 27.30 -34.38
CA SER A 395 -12.88 28.16 -33.51
C SER A 395 -12.29 29.57 -33.31
N THR A 396 -11.22 29.91 -34.02
CA THR A 396 -10.56 31.23 -33.97
C THR A 396 -11.08 32.24 -35.00
N ARG A 397 -11.95 31.82 -35.96
CA ARG A 397 -12.60 32.76 -36.88
C ARG A 397 -13.76 33.44 -36.20
N ARG A 398 -13.51 34.62 -35.64
CA ARG A 398 -14.52 35.60 -35.23
C ARG A 398 -15.39 35.97 -36.44
N PRO A 399 -16.74 35.91 -36.36
CA PRO A 399 -17.57 36.37 -37.47
C PRO A 399 -17.36 37.88 -37.72
N PRO A 400 -17.40 38.33 -38.99
CA PRO A 400 -17.26 39.75 -39.27
C PRO A 400 -18.42 40.54 -38.64
N ALA A 401 -18.11 41.70 -38.06
CA ALA A 401 -19.10 42.59 -37.46
C ALA A 401 -20.14 43.05 -38.51
N PRO A 402 -21.43 43.15 -38.12
CA PRO A 402 -22.46 43.64 -39.05
C PRO A 402 -22.22 45.07 -39.45
N ALA A 403 -22.31 45.37 -40.76
CA ALA A 403 -22.15 46.68 -41.33
C ALA A 403 -23.16 47.66 -40.74
N ALA A 404 -22.66 48.87 -40.33
CA ALA A 404 -23.48 49.98 -39.84
C ALA A 404 -24.45 50.44 -40.95
N ARG A 405 -25.73 50.59 -40.62
CA ARG A 405 -26.75 51.22 -41.46
C ARG A 405 -26.42 52.75 -41.54
N PRO A 406 -26.54 53.38 -42.72
CA PRO A 406 -26.45 54.83 -42.83
C PRO A 406 -27.67 55.53 -42.23
N PRO A 407 -27.49 56.78 -41.72
CA PRO A 407 -28.59 57.55 -41.14
C PRO A 407 -29.47 58.12 -42.23
N GLY A 408 -30.79 57.95 -42.06
CA GLY A 408 -31.83 58.62 -42.80
C GLY A 408 -32.67 59.44 -41.82
#